data_6035c2e5927a0b6327a8782229f0647d
#
_entry.id   6035c2e5927a0b6327a8782229f0647d
#
_cell.length_a   1.000
_cell.length_b   1.000
_cell.length_c   1.000
_cell.angle_alpha   90.00
_cell.angle_beta   90.00
_cell.angle_gamma   90.00
#
_symmetry.space_group_name_H-M   'P 1'
#
loop_
_entity.id
_entity.type
_entity.pdbx_description
1 polymer ?
#
loop_
_entity_poly.entity_id
_entity_poly.type
_entity_poly.pdbx_seq_one_letter_code
_entity_poly.pdbx_strand_id
1 'polypeptide(L)'
;YYSPQIWCSDNTDAINRTRIQYGTSFFYPVSAMGAHVSAVPNHQTGRVTSFHTRGVTAMAGTFGYELNPALLSDEEKQQIREQIKTYKKYETLINEGTYWRLSDPFTDEIAAWMSVSEQQDHALVSVVRLMAEANQATVYVRLRGLKPDAVYLEEQSGRQYSGAALMHAGIPLPPFTGEYEAYQFSLTELKEAGTLYEKVQKWCDRNAKNRVVISLYGGSGSGKTTLATALQQYFLNDGTGCYLLSGDDYPHRIPKRNDEERMRVYKETGEDGLRGYLGTKKEIDFDRINEVLAAFHEGKDTITLRHMGREDGEISSEETDFSGISVLLLEWTHGGSDDLHGVD
;
A
#
# COMPACT_ATOMS: atom_id res chain seq x y z
N TYR A 1 16.79 28.44 -21.26
CA TYR A 1 17.33 29.40 -20.29
C TYR A 1 16.41 30.59 -20.01
N TYR A 2 15.51 30.92 -20.93
CA TYR A 2 14.66 32.10 -20.83
C TYR A 2 13.21 31.80 -20.43
N SER A 3 12.76 30.54 -20.50
CA SER A 3 11.44 30.10 -20.09
C SER A 3 11.51 28.67 -19.56
N PRO A 4 11.68 28.52 -18.25
CA PRO A 4 11.75 27.18 -17.63
C PRO A 4 10.40 26.45 -17.64
N GLN A 5 9.31 27.17 -17.90
CA GLN A 5 7.94 26.66 -17.90
C GLN A 5 7.17 27.16 -19.11
N ILE A 6 6.26 26.35 -19.62
CA ILE A 6 5.32 26.70 -20.68
C ILE A 6 3.90 26.66 -20.17
N TRP A 7 3.07 27.57 -20.66
CA TRP A 7 1.63 27.57 -20.47
C TRP A 7 1.00 26.75 -21.58
N CYS A 8 0.57 25.51 -21.28
CA CYS A 8 0.15 24.57 -22.31
C CYS A 8 -1.11 25.00 -23.09
N SER A 9 -2.04 25.70 -22.42
CA SER A 9 -3.30 26.18 -23.00
C SER A 9 -4.08 27.00 -21.99
N ASP A 10 -4.85 27.99 -22.45
CA ASP A 10 -5.85 28.72 -21.66
C ASP A 10 -7.10 27.88 -21.36
N ASN A 11 -7.19 26.68 -21.95
CA ASN A 11 -8.23 25.74 -21.58
C ASN A 11 -7.86 25.03 -20.27
N THR A 12 -8.60 25.37 -19.22
CA THR A 12 -8.38 24.89 -17.86
C THR A 12 -9.32 23.76 -17.44
N ASP A 13 -10.17 23.29 -18.36
CA ASP A 13 -11.05 22.15 -18.10
C ASP A 13 -10.24 20.88 -17.84
N ALA A 14 -10.42 20.25 -16.67
CA ALA A 14 -9.59 19.12 -16.24
C ALA A 14 -9.62 17.94 -17.22
N ILE A 15 -10.73 17.70 -17.90
CA ILE A 15 -10.85 16.60 -18.86
C ILE A 15 -10.17 16.94 -20.19
N ASN A 16 -10.33 18.18 -20.67
CA ASN A 16 -9.59 18.65 -21.85
C ASN A 16 -8.09 18.70 -21.57
N ARG A 17 -7.69 19.05 -20.35
CA ARG A 17 -6.29 19.08 -19.92
C ARG A 17 -5.61 17.70 -20.01
N THR A 18 -6.32 16.60 -19.83
CA THR A 18 -5.73 15.25 -20.02
C THR A 18 -5.18 15.10 -21.44
N ARG A 19 -5.93 15.58 -22.46
CA ARG A 19 -5.52 15.55 -23.88
C ARG A 19 -4.44 16.56 -24.20
N ILE A 20 -4.56 17.78 -23.68
CA ILE A 20 -3.58 18.85 -23.86
C ILE A 20 -2.23 18.45 -23.29
N GLN A 21 -2.19 17.95 -22.04
CA GLN A 21 -0.98 17.52 -21.37
C GLN A 21 -0.37 16.29 -22.06
N TYR A 22 -1.20 15.32 -22.48
CA TYR A 22 -0.75 14.18 -23.28
C TYR A 22 -0.04 14.65 -24.56
N GLY A 23 -0.68 15.51 -25.36
CA GLY A 23 -0.09 16.03 -26.61
C GLY A 23 1.16 16.86 -26.35
N THR A 24 1.15 17.74 -25.34
CA THR A 24 2.30 18.60 -24.99
C THR A 24 3.50 17.76 -24.56
N SER A 25 3.28 16.64 -23.85
CA SER A 25 4.33 15.77 -23.35
C SER A 25 5.19 15.07 -24.45
N PHE A 26 4.77 15.11 -25.72
CA PHE A 26 5.60 14.62 -26.81
C PHE A 26 6.74 15.59 -27.19
N PHE A 27 6.61 16.85 -26.83
CA PHE A 27 7.56 17.90 -27.24
C PHE A 27 8.27 18.56 -26.07
N TYR A 28 7.66 18.53 -24.88
CA TYR A 28 8.17 19.17 -23.68
C TYR A 28 8.22 18.20 -22.50
N PRO A 29 9.25 18.28 -21.66
CA PRO A 29 9.28 17.49 -20.45
C PRO A 29 8.17 17.94 -19.49
N VAL A 30 7.68 17.00 -18.68
CA VAL A 30 6.60 17.24 -17.72
C VAL A 30 6.95 18.36 -16.74
N SER A 31 8.21 18.46 -16.34
CA SER A 31 8.74 19.53 -15.47
C SER A 31 8.62 20.94 -16.04
N ALA A 32 8.45 21.07 -17.36
CA ALA A 32 8.24 22.36 -18.01
C ALA A 32 6.77 22.70 -18.25
N MET A 33 5.84 21.76 -18.07
CA MET A 33 4.41 21.94 -18.33
C MET A 33 3.69 22.57 -17.14
N GLY A 34 3.17 23.80 -17.29
CA GLY A 34 2.27 24.40 -16.30
C GLY A 34 0.95 23.64 -16.24
N ALA A 35 0.61 23.15 -15.05
CA ALA A 35 -0.64 22.45 -14.78
C ALA A 35 -1.27 22.95 -13.47
N HIS A 36 -2.58 23.17 -13.48
CA HIS A 36 -3.22 23.82 -12.34
C HIS A 36 -4.68 23.37 -12.15
N VAL A 37 -5.12 23.47 -10.91
CA VAL A 37 -6.50 23.26 -10.50
C VAL A 37 -7.28 24.55 -10.72
N SER A 38 -8.32 24.52 -11.58
CA SER A 38 -9.15 25.67 -11.89
C SER A 38 -10.53 25.61 -11.25
N ALA A 39 -11.22 26.74 -11.25
CA ALA A 39 -12.58 26.85 -10.75
C ALA A 39 -13.56 26.02 -11.60
N VAL A 40 -14.69 25.65 -10.98
CA VAL A 40 -15.84 25.02 -11.66
C VAL A 40 -17.11 25.80 -11.31
N PRO A 41 -18.11 25.87 -12.23
CA PRO A 41 -18.10 25.33 -13.60
C PRO A 41 -16.99 25.94 -14.44
N ASN A 42 -16.34 25.12 -15.30
CA ASN A 42 -15.30 25.64 -16.19
C ASN A 42 -15.85 26.71 -17.11
N HIS A 43 -15.16 27.83 -17.27
CA HIS A 43 -15.65 29.02 -18.01
C HIS A 43 -15.79 28.79 -19.51
N GLN A 44 -15.10 27.80 -20.08
CA GLN A 44 -15.19 27.49 -21.52
C GLN A 44 -16.18 26.37 -21.82
N THR A 45 -16.20 25.33 -21.00
CA THR A 45 -16.98 24.11 -21.26
C THR A 45 -18.25 23.99 -20.42
N GLY A 46 -18.37 24.77 -19.35
CA GLY A 46 -19.43 24.64 -18.34
C GLY A 46 -19.32 23.35 -17.50
N ARG A 47 -18.29 22.52 -17.70
CA ARG A 47 -18.15 21.24 -17.01
C ARG A 47 -17.84 21.45 -15.52
N VAL A 48 -18.45 20.60 -14.71
CA VAL A 48 -18.16 20.48 -13.28
C VAL A 48 -17.46 19.14 -13.04
N THR A 49 -16.24 19.17 -12.51
CA THR A 49 -15.48 17.99 -12.10
C THR A 49 -15.15 18.10 -10.62
N SER A 50 -14.95 16.97 -9.97
CA SER A 50 -14.59 16.94 -8.54
C SER A 50 -13.26 17.67 -8.29
N PHE A 51 -13.08 18.20 -7.09
CA PHE A 51 -11.82 18.84 -6.69
C PHE A 51 -10.67 17.84 -6.77
N HIS A 52 -10.93 16.57 -6.42
CA HIS A 52 -9.97 15.49 -6.52
C HIS A 52 -9.50 15.25 -7.97
N THR A 53 -10.43 15.11 -8.90
CA THR A 53 -10.10 14.92 -10.34
C THR A 53 -9.27 16.05 -10.91
N ARG A 54 -9.64 17.31 -10.58
CA ARG A 54 -8.86 18.49 -10.97
C ARG A 54 -7.42 18.42 -10.44
N GLY A 55 -7.25 17.99 -9.17
CA GLY A 55 -5.94 17.83 -8.54
C GLY A 55 -5.10 16.74 -9.19
N VAL A 56 -5.65 15.54 -9.40
CA VAL A 56 -4.94 14.44 -10.07
C VAL A 56 -4.48 14.86 -11.46
N THR A 57 -5.37 15.51 -12.25
CA THR A 57 -5.02 16.01 -13.59
C THR A 57 -3.89 17.04 -13.54
N ALA A 58 -3.93 17.97 -12.58
CA ALA A 58 -2.93 19.01 -12.44
C ALA A 58 -1.57 18.48 -11.96
N MET A 59 -1.51 17.31 -11.28
CA MET A 59 -0.26 16.66 -10.86
C MET A 59 0.51 16.00 -12.02
N ALA A 60 0.08 16.19 -13.27
CA ALA A 60 0.84 15.77 -14.46
C ALA A 60 1.81 16.84 -14.97
N GLY A 61 2.22 17.80 -14.14
CA GLY A 61 3.13 18.88 -14.49
C GLY A 61 3.54 19.70 -13.29
N THR A 62 3.98 20.93 -13.53
CA THR A 62 4.25 21.91 -12.47
C THR A 62 2.92 22.36 -11.87
N PHE A 63 2.67 21.87 -10.66
CA PHE A 63 1.37 21.95 -10.00
C PHE A 63 1.06 23.33 -9.42
N GLY A 64 -0.16 23.82 -9.63
CA GLY A 64 -0.63 25.07 -9.07
C GLY A 64 -2.15 25.19 -8.99
N TYR A 65 -2.62 26.36 -8.62
CA TYR A 65 -4.05 26.69 -8.53
C TYR A 65 -4.35 27.99 -9.30
N GLU A 66 -5.39 27.94 -10.11
CA GLU A 66 -5.96 29.09 -10.81
C GLU A 66 -7.43 29.23 -10.42
N LEU A 67 -7.68 29.73 -9.24
CA LEU A 67 -9.00 29.93 -8.65
C LEU A 67 -8.97 30.96 -7.53
N ASN A 68 -10.14 31.47 -7.14
CA ASN A 68 -10.25 32.41 -6.03
C ASN A 68 -10.44 31.64 -4.71
N PRO A 69 -9.43 31.63 -3.81
CA PRO A 69 -9.51 30.89 -2.54
C PRO A 69 -10.61 31.39 -1.59
N ALA A 70 -11.08 32.64 -1.77
CA ALA A 70 -12.12 33.21 -0.94
C ALA A 70 -13.51 32.63 -1.22
N LEU A 71 -13.69 31.99 -2.39
CA LEU A 71 -14.95 31.36 -2.80
C LEU A 71 -15.05 29.88 -2.46
N LEU A 72 -13.96 29.30 -1.91
CA LEU A 72 -13.88 27.87 -1.60
C LEU A 72 -14.55 27.56 -0.27
N SER A 73 -15.18 26.37 -0.20
CA SER A 73 -15.68 25.81 1.06
C SER A 73 -14.49 25.38 1.95
N ASP A 74 -14.76 25.11 3.21
CA ASP A 74 -13.72 24.65 4.14
C ASP A 74 -13.25 23.23 3.78
N GLU A 75 -14.11 22.37 3.22
CA GLU A 75 -13.77 21.06 2.68
C GLU A 75 -12.82 21.19 1.47
N GLU A 76 -13.08 22.12 0.54
CA GLU A 76 -12.20 22.38 -0.60
C GLU A 76 -10.84 22.92 -0.15
N LYS A 77 -10.80 23.81 0.84
CA LYS A 77 -9.55 24.29 1.43
C LYS A 77 -8.77 23.15 2.11
N GLN A 78 -9.46 22.18 2.72
CA GLN A 78 -8.80 20.99 3.26
C GLN A 78 -8.23 20.13 2.14
N GLN A 79 -8.97 19.90 1.06
CA GLN A 79 -8.48 19.17 -0.11
C GLN A 79 -7.25 19.85 -0.75
N ILE A 80 -7.18 21.18 -0.78
CA ILE A 80 -5.97 21.91 -1.20
C ILE A 80 -4.77 21.52 -0.36
N ARG A 81 -4.91 21.48 0.97
CA ARG A 81 -3.80 21.12 1.86
C ARG A 81 -3.30 19.70 1.58
N GLU A 82 -4.23 18.76 1.39
CA GLU A 82 -3.91 17.36 1.07
C GLU A 82 -3.24 17.25 -0.32
N GLN A 83 -3.75 17.94 -1.33
CA GLN A 83 -3.16 17.96 -2.67
C GLN A 83 -1.75 18.55 -2.67
N ILE A 84 -1.53 19.67 -1.96
CA ILE A 84 -0.19 20.26 -1.82
C ILE A 84 0.76 19.30 -1.11
N LYS A 85 0.31 18.63 -0.03
CA LYS A 85 1.10 17.63 0.68
C LYS A 85 1.46 16.46 -0.23
N THR A 86 0.50 15.95 -1.00
CA THR A 86 0.70 14.87 -1.97
C THR A 86 1.68 15.31 -3.06
N TYR A 87 1.48 16.48 -3.66
CA TYR A 87 2.40 16.98 -4.68
C TYR A 87 3.82 17.12 -4.16
N LYS A 88 4.01 17.73 -3.00
CA LYS A 88 5.34 17.89 -2.38
C LYS A 88 6.01 16.54 -2.06
N LYS A 89 5.23 15.51 -1.72
CA LYS A 89 5.75 14.16 -1.52
C LYS A 89 6.32 13.57 -2.83
N TYR A 90 5.65 13.83 -3.95
CA TYR A 90 5.98 13.23 -5.25
C TYR A 90 6.59 14.21 -6.26
N GLU A 91 6.88 15.44 -5.88
CA GLU A 91 7.37 16.51 -6.76
C GLU A 91 8.61 16.09 -7.54
N THR A 92 9.62 15.55 -6.87
CA THR A 92 10.83 15.04 -7.51
C THR A 92 10.52 13.90 -8.48
N LEU A 93 9.65 12.96 -8.08
CA LEU A 93 9.25 11.85 -8.95
C LEU A 93 8.49 12.33 -10.19
N ILE A 94 7.60 13.31 -10.05
CA ILE A 94 6.84 13.90 -11.16
C ILE A 94 7.75 14.65 -12.12
N ASN A 95 8.68 15.45 -11.61
CA ASN A 95 9.49 16.36 -12.41
C ASN A 95 10.75 15.73 -13.00
N GLU A 96 11.35 14.76 -12.32
CA GLU A 96 12.64 14.16 -12.67
C GLU A 96 12.53 12.68 -13.06
N GLY A 97 11.42 12.01 -12.68
CA GLY A 97 11.18 10.62 -13.05
C GLY A 97 10.93 10.41 -14.53
N THR A 98 11.05 9.16 -14.98
CA THR A 98 10.69 8.77 -16.35
C THR A 98 9.17 8.78 -16.50
N TYR A 99 8.67 9.65 -17.38
CA TYR A 99 7.26 9.78 -17.67
C TYR A 99 6.79 8.77 -18.71
N TRP A 100 5.75 8.01 -18.39
CA TRP A 100 5.12 7.03 -19.27
C TRP A 100 3.67 7.40 -19.54
N ARG A 101 3.28 7.41 -20.83
CA ARG A 101 1.88 7.46 -21.28
C ARG A 101 1.37 6.03 -21.30
N LEU A 102 0.29 5.76 -20.56
CA LEU A 102 -0.27 4.42 -20.40
C LEU A 102 -1.52 4.20 -21.25
N SER A 103 -2.15 5.28 -21.68
CA SER A 103 -3.32 5.26 -22.59
C SER A 103 -3.30 6.45 -23.53
N ASP A 104 -4.12 6.41 -24.57
CA ASP A 104 -4.36 7.53 -25.48
C ASP A 104 -5.72 8.19 -25.15
N PRO A 105 -5.75 9.39 -24.53
CA PRO A 105 -6.99 10.04 -24.12
C PRO A 105 -7.85 10.53 -25.29
N PHE A 106 -7.42 10.37 -26.53
CA PHE A 106 -8.22 10.67 -27.72
C PHE A 106 -9.07 9.49 -28.18
N THR A 107 -8.64 8.26 -27.88
CA THR A 107 -9.28 7.01 -28.33
C THR A 107 -9.76 6.12 -27.20
N ASP A 108 -9.12 6.22 -26.02
CA ASP A 108 -9.42 5.36 -24.89
C ASP A 108 -10.44 5.99 -23.93
N GLU A 109 -11.13 5.17 -23.17
CA GLU A 109 -12.09 5.58 -22.15
C GLU A 109 -11.44 6.15 -20.88
N ILE A 110 -10.13 6.04 -20.79
CA ILE A 110 -9.32 6.55 -19.69
C ILE A 110 -8.15 7.38 -20.21
N ALA A 111 -7.74 8.38 -19.43
CA ALA A 111 -6.43 9.01 -19.56
C ALA A 111 -5.54 8.50 -18.43
N ALA A 112 -4.44 7.80 -18.75
CA ALA A 112 -3.55 7.23 -17.78
C ALA A 112 -2.09 7.55 -18.10
N TRP A 113 -1.35 7.92 -17.06
CA TRP A 113 0.08 8.19 -17.13
C TRP A 113 0.76 7.80 -15.82
N MET A 114 2.07 7.68 -15.85
CA MET A 114 2.86 7.44 -14.64
C MET A 114 4.24 8.09 -14.72
N SER A 115 4.80 8.37 -13.57
CA SER A 115 6.20 8.72 -13.38
C SER A 115 6.89 7.62 -12.59
N VAL A 116 8.09 7.22 -13.02
CA VAL A 116 8.90 6.17 -12.41
C VAL A 116 10.26 6.74 -12.04
N SER A 117 10.74 6.47 -10.84
CA SER A 117 12.09 6.87 -10.41
C SER A 117 13.18 6.25 -11.29
N GLU A 118 14.35 6.88 -11.35
CA GLU A 118 15.48 6.36 -12.10
C GLU A 118 15.89 4.94 -11.67
N GLN A 119 15.81 4.67 -10.36
CA GLN A 119 16.09 3.36 -9.77
C GLN A 119 14.92 2.36 -9.92
N GLN A 120 13.81 2.77 -10.51
CA GLN A 120 12.59 1.98 -10.67
C GLN A 120 11.99 1.47 -9.34
N ASP A 121 12.30 2.12 -8.23
CA ASP A 121 11.86 1.73 -6.89
C ASP A 121 10.61 2.48 -6.41
N HIS A 122 10.27 3.58 -7.06
CA HIS A 122 9.06 4.35 -6.80
C HIS A 122 8.33 4.67 -8.11
N ALA A 123 7.00 4.59 -8.07
CA ALA A 123 6.17 5.03 -9.18
C ALA A 123 4.88 5.69 -8.68
N LEU A 124 4.43 6.70 -9.40
CA LEU A 124 3.14 7.34 -9.21
C LEU A 124 2.32 7.16 -10.48
N VAL A 125 1.22 6.45 -10.38
CA VAL A 125 0.28 6.19 -11.48
C VAL A 125 -0.95 7.07 -11.29
N SER A 126 -1.34 7.81 -12.31
CA SER A 126 -2.52 8.66 -12.32
C SER A 126 -3.45 8.24 -13.44
N VAL A 127 -4.73 8.14 -13.14
CA VAL A 127 -5.77 7.73 -14.09
C VAL A 127 -6.98 8.64 -13.93
N VAL A 128 -7.53 9.09 -15.05
CA VAL A 128 -8.80 9.83 -15.13
C VAL A 128 -9.73 9.05 -16.04
N ARG A 129 -10.91 8.71 -15.57
CA ARG A 129 -11.95 8.10 -16.38
C ARG A 129 -12.62 9.18 -17.25
N LEU A 130 -12.59 8.99 -18.56
CA LEU A 130 -13.15 9.95 -19.51
C LEU A 130 -14.59 9.59 -19.92
N MET A 131 -14.91 8.29 -19.87
CA MET A 131 -16.23 7.76 -20.23
C MET A 131 -16.61 6.66 -19.26
N ALA A 132 -17.87 6.57 -18.90
CA ALA A 132 -18.44 5.51 -18.09
C ALA A 132 -19.51 4.78 -18.89
N GLU A 133 -19.41 3.43 -18.95
CA GLU A 133 -20.40 2.58 -19.60
C GLU A 133 -21.13 1.70 -18.57
N ALA A 134 -22.38 1.41 -18.83
CA ALA A 134 -23.16 0.53 -17.98
C ALA A 134 -22.62 -0.92 -18.07
N ASN A 135 -22.50 -1.58 -16.91
CA ASN A 135 -21.99 -2.95 -16.80
C ASN A 135 -20.56 -3.15 -17.33
N GLN A 136 -19.75 -2.10 -17.30
CA GLN A 136 -18.35 -2.18 -17.73
C GLN A 136 -17.58 -3.16 -16.83
N ALA A 137 -16.79 -4.02 -17.48
CA ALA A 137 -15.87 -4.92 -16.78
C ALA A 137 -14.78 -4.12 -16.05
N THR A 138 -14.13 -4.75 -15.07
CA THR A 138 -12.98 -4.13 -14.38
C THR A 138 -11.91 -3.73 -15.40
N VAL A 139 -11.55 -2.46 -15.39
CA VAL A 139 -10.48 -1.92 -16.23
C VAL A 139 -9.14 -2.15 -15.55
N TYR A 140 -8.18 -2.68 -16.30
CA TYR A 140 -6.80 -2.87 -15.85
C TYR A 140 -5.88 -1.92 -16.60
N VAL A 141 -5.06 -1.17 -15.87
CA VAL A 141 -4.07 -0.26 -16.44
C VAL A 141 -2.70 -0.92 -16.40
N ARG A 142 -2.16 -1.28 -17.58
CA ARG A 142 -0.81 -1.87 -17.70
C ARG A 142 0.25 -0.81 -17.44
N LEU A 143 1.11 -1.07 -16.49
CA LEU A 143 2.19 -0.16 -16.11
C LEU A 143 3.44 -0.37 -16.97
N ARG A 144 4.40 0.53 -16.86
CA ARG A 144 5.67 0.49 -17.61
C ARG A 144 6.85 0.92 -16.75
N GLY A 145 8.03 0.48 -17.12
CA GLY A 145 9.28 0.95 -16.50
C GLY A 145 9.54 0.44 -15.09
N LEU A 146 8.86 -0.62 -14.65
CA LEU A 146 9.10 -1.28 -13.37
C LEU A 146 10.09 -2.43 -13.53
N LYS A 147 10.71 -2.87 -12.45
CA LYS A 147 11.51 -4.11 -12.40
C LYS A 147 10.59 -5.32 -12.40
N PRO A 148 10.69 -6.26 -13.37
CA PRO A 148 9.78 -7.41 -13.42
C PRO A 148 9.87 -8.31 -12.18
N ASP A 149 11.07 -8.48 -11.64
CA ASP A 149 11.37 -9.39 -10.53
C ASP A 149 11.18 -8.75 -9.15
N ALA A 150 10.88 -7.45 -9.08
CA ALA A 150 10.62 -6.75 -7.83
C ALA A 150 9.17 -6.88 -7.39
N VAL A 151 8.94 -6.79 -6.08
CA VAL A 151 7.62 -6.65 -5.48
C VAL A 151 7.39 -5.18 -5.11
N TYR A 152 6.23 -4.67 -5.50
CA TYR A 152 5.80 -3.31 -5.21
C TYR A 152 4.60 -3.30 -4.27
N LEU A 153 4.69 -2.49 -3.24
CA LEU A 153 3.57 -2.15 -2.35
C LEU A 153 2.78 -1.00 -2.97
N GLU A 154 1.48 -1.17 -3.15
CA GLU A 154 0.56 -0.07 -3.40
C GLU A 154 0.18 0.53 -2.04
N GLU A 155 0.60 1.78 -1.78
CA GLU A 155 0.59 2.38 -0.44
C GLU A 155 -0.81 2.61 0.13
N GLN A 156 -1.83 2.85 -0.71
CA GLN A 156 -3.17 3.20 -0.24
C GLN A 156 -3.98 1.97 0.19
N SER A 157 -3.91 0.89 -0.60
CA SER A 157 -4.62 -0.37 -0.31
C SER A 157 -3.80 -1.34 0.53
N GLY A 158 -2.48 -1.15 0.62
CA GLY A 158 -1.56 -2.10 1.22
C GLY A 158 -1.35 -3.38 0.38
N ARG A 159 -1.86 -3.42 -0.86
CA ARG A 159 -1.71 -4.57 -1.74
C ARG A 159 -0.33 -4.63 -2.35
N GLN A 160 0.14 -5.84 -2.58
CA GLN A 160 1.43 -6.09 -3.17
C GLN A 160 1.27 -6.74 -4.54
N TYR A 161 2.15 -6.36 -5.47
CA TYR A 161 2.15 -6.84 -6.84
C TYR A 161 3.59 -7.09 -7.30
N SER A 162 3.83 -8.15 -8.05
CA SER A 162 5.09 -8.23 -8.79
C SER A 162 5.12 -7.20 -9.92
N GLY A 163 6.29 -6.66 -10.22
CA GLY A 163 6.45 -5.73 -11.34
C GLY A 163 6.01 -6.35 -12.66
N ALA A 164 6.29 -7.65 -12.86
CA ALA A 164 5.80 -8.39 -14.02
C ALA A 164 4.27 -8.40 -14.11
N ALA A 165 3.56 -8.66 -13.01
CA ALA A 165 2.09 -8.62 -12.97
C ALA A 165 1.56 -7.23 -13.32
N LEU A 166 2.13 -6.17 -12.74
CA LEU A 166 1.74 -4.79 -13.03
C LEU A 166 1.96 -4.40 -14.49
N MET A 167 3.04 -4.88 -15.13
CA MET A 167 3.35 -4.55 -16.52
C MET A 167 2.56 -5.39 -17.54
N HIS A 168 2.23 -6.64 -17.22
CA HIS A 168 1.56 -7.54 -18.18
C HIS A 168 0.04 -7.64 -17.96
N ALA A 169 -0.42 -7.77 -16.73
CA ALA A 169 -1.84 -7.82 -16.40
C ALA A 169 -2.39 -6.42 -16.08
N GLY A 170 -1.62 -5.57 -15.39
CA GLY A 170 -2.02 -4.23 -14.99
C GLY A 170 -2.54 -4.13 -13.57
N ILE A 171 -2.72 -2.89 -13.10
CA ILE A 171 -3.38 -2.58 -11.84
C ILE A 171 -4.90 -2.44 -12.06
N PRO A 172 -5.75 -3.12 -11.27
CA PRO A 172 -7.20 -2.99 -11.42
C PRO A 172 -7.67 -1.62 -10.90
N LEU A 173 -8.52 -0.96 -11.67
CA LEU A 173 -9.22 0.23 -11.20
C LEU A 173 -10.36 -0.15 -10.26
N PRO A 174 -10.61 0.63 -9.21
CA PRO A 174 -11.81 0.46 -8.38
C PRO A 174 -13.10 0.54 -9.19
N PRO A 175 -14.20 -0.07 -8.73
CA PRO A 175 -15.51 0.18 -9.30
C PRO A 175 -15.79 1.70 -9.29
N PHE A 176 -16.33 2.21 -10.38
CA PHE A 176 -16.65 3.64 -10.53
C PHE A 176 -18.13 3.91 -10.29
N THR A 177 -18.44 5.16 -9.94
CA THR A 177 -19.82 5.61 -9.71
C THR A 177 -20.28 6.67 -10.73
N GLY A 178 -19.39 7.12 -11.63
CA GLY A 178 -19.70 8.13 -12.63
C GLY A 178 -18.54 8.46 -13.55
N GLU A 179 -18.78 9.44 -14.44
CA GLU A 179 -17.75 9.98 -15.31
C GLU A 179 -16.79 10.90 -14.55
N TYR A 180 -15.61 11.04 -15.10
CA TYR A 180 -14.56 11.97 -14.64
C TYR A 180 -14.02 11.67 -13.25
N GLU A 181 -14.15 10.43 -12.78
CA GLU A 181 -13.46 9.99 -11.59
C GLU A 181 -11.96 9.83 -11.84
N ALA A 182 -11.16 10.19 -10.85
CA ALA A 182 -9.72 10.06 -10.93
C ALA A 182 -9.20 9.14 -9.83
N TYR A 183 -8.10 8.43 -10.16
CA TYR A 183 -7.40 7.52 -9.26
C TYR A 183 -5.92 7.83 -9.30
N GLN A 184 -5.27 7.65 -8.16
CA GLN A 184 -3.82 7.78 -8.05
C GLN A 184 -3.29 6.62 -7.23
N PHE A 185 -2.27 5.92 -7.74
CA PHE A 185 -1.65 4.79 -7.07
C PHE A 185 -0.17 5.11 -6.86
N SER A 186 0.28 4.98 -5.63
CA SER A 186 1.68 5.13 -5.26
C SER A 186 2.28 3.76 -5.03
N LEU A 187 3.32 3.44 -5.77
CA LEU A 187 4.02 2.17 -5.72
C LEU A 187 5.43 2.35 -5.18
N THR A 188 5.79 1.52 -4.20
CA THR A 188 7.14 1.50 -3.61
C THR A 188 7.71 0.09 -3.65
N GLU A 189 8.92 -0.08 -4.19
CA GLU A 189 9.63 -1.36 -4.19
C GLU A 189 9.97 -1.79 -2.76
N LEU A 190 9.67 -3.02 -2.43
CA LEU A 190 9.97 -3.63 -1.12
C LEU A 190 11.39 -4.21 -1.09
N LYS A 191 12.39 -3.36 -1.24
CA LYS A 191 13.82 -3.75 -1.26
C LYS A 191 14.25 -4.49 0.00
N GLU A 192 13.75 -4.05 1.16
CA GLU A 192 14.11 -4.67 2.45
C GLU A 192 13.64 -6.11 2.53
N ALA A 193 12.43 -6.40 2.01
CA ALA A 193 11.90 -7.77 1.98
C ALA A 193 12.75 -8.69 1.09
N GLY A 194 13.16 -8.25 -0.10
CA GLY A 194 14.04 -9.02 -0.98
C GLY A 194 15.40 -9.30 -0.35
N THR A 195 16.02 -8.29 0.25
CA THR A 195 17.30 -8.46 0.95
C THR A 195 17.18 -9.38 2.16
N LEU A 196 16.08 -9.25 2.92
CA LEU A 196 15.81 -10.13 4.06
C LEU A 196 15.56 -11.56 3.59
N TYR A 197 14.76 -11.75 2.53
CA TYR A 197 14.52 -13.07 1.92
C TYR A 197 15.84 -13.78 1.58
N GLU A 198 16.75 -13.12 0.86
CA GLU A 198 18.05 -13.71 0.51
C GLU A 198 18.88 -14.11 1.73
N LYS A 199 18.86 -13.30 2.80
CA LYS A 199 19.55 -13.63 4.06
C LYS A 199 18.94 -14.85 4.74
N VAL A 200 17.61 -14.90 4.82
CA VAL A 200 16.86 -16.01 5.40
C VAL A 200 17.09 -17.28 4.59
N GLN A 201 17.00 -17.22 3.27
CA GLN A 201 17.25 -18.37 2.41
C GLN A 201 18.65 -18.95 2.61
N LYS A 202 19.68 -18.09 2.61
CA LYS A 202 21.07 -18.50 2.91
C LYS A 202 21.22 -19.11 4.30
N TRP A 203 20.44 -18.64 5.27
CA TRP A 203 20.46 -19.20 6.62
C TRP A 203 19.77 -20.57 6.66
N CYS A 204 18.62 -20.74 6.02
CA CYS A 204 17.91 -22.02 5.89
C CYS A 204 18.82 -23.08 5.22
N ASP A 205 19.44 -22.73 4.10
CA ASP A 205 20.35 -23.61 3.35
C ASP A 205 21.54 -24.10 4.21
N ARG A 206 22.09 -23.20 5.03
CA ARG A 206 23.22 -23.53 5.92
C ARG A 206 22.83 -24.45 7.08
N ASN A 207 21.61 -24.31 7.57
CA ASN A 207 21.14 -25.03 8.76
C ASN A 207 20.41 -26.34 8.43
N ALA A 208 20.12 -26.59 7.13
CA ALA A 208 19.48 -27.81 6.62
C ALA A 208 18.23 -28.24 7.41
N LYS A 209 17.43 -27.26 7.87
CA LYS A 209 16.20 -27.51 8.62
C LYS A 209 15.03 -27.72 7.66
N ASN A 210 14.20 -28.73 7.93
CA ASN A 210 13.03 -29.03 7.12
C ASN A 210 11.86 -28.04 7.36
N ARG A 211 11.76 -27.48 8.57
CA ARG A 211 10.77 -26.47 8.98
C ARG A 211 11.44 -25.40 9.82
N VAL A 212 11.16 -24.13 9.49
CA VAL A 212 11.82 -22.96 10.09
C VAL A 212 10.77 -21.96 10.55
N VAL A 213 10.91 -21.43 11.75
CA VAL A 213 10.07 -20.36 12.30
C VAL A 213 10.86 -19.07 12.37
N ILE A 214 10.37 -18.03 11.70
CA ILE A 214 10.99 -16.71 11.65
C ILE A 214 10.06 -15.71 12.33
N SER A 215 10.53 -15.04 13.38
CA SER A 215 9.76 -14.00 14.04
C SER A 215 10.10 -12.60 13.51
N LEU A 216 9.07 -11.88 13.09
CA LEU A 216 9.12 -10.47 12.69
C LEU A 216 8.44 -9.63 13.76
N TYR A 217 9.22 -8.92 14.56
CA TYR A 217 8.70 -8.16 15.70
C TYR A 217 9.17 -6.70 15.73
N GLY A 218 8.47 -5.89 16.51
CA GLY A 218 8.73 -4.45 16.65
C GLY A 218 7.47 -3.68 17.07
N GLY A 219 7.59 -2.38 17.27
CA GLY A 219 6.49 -1.53 17.72
C GLY A 219 5.29 -1.50 16.77
N SER A 220 4.12 -1.10 17.29
CA SER A 220 2.93 -0.89 16.46
C SER A 220 3.21 0.17 15.38
N GLY A 221 2.73 -0.07 14.13
CA GLY A 221 2.94 0.85 13.01
C GLY A 221 4.35 0.82 12.39
N SER A 222 5.25 -0.08 12.82
CA SER A 222 6.62 -0.21 12.27
C SER A 222 6.71 -0.90 10.90
N GLY A 223 5.57 -1.32 10.33
CA GLY A 223 5.54 -1.99 9.03
C GLY A 223 5.78 -3.51 9.06
N LYS A 224 5.72 -4.15 10.23
CA LYS A 224 5.91 -5.61 10.38
C LYS A 224 5.03 -6.43 9.45
N THR A 225 3.73 -6.18 9.46
CA THR A 225 2.76 -6.90 8.63
C THR A 225 3.07 -6.76 7.14
N THR A 226 3.43 -5.53 6.71
CA THR A 226 3.85 -5.27 5.33
C THR A 226 5.10 -6.08 4.95
N LEU A 227 6.11 -6.08 5.82
CA LEU A 227 7.36 -6.82 5.60
C LEU A 227 7.12 -8.33 5.62
N ALA A 228 6.31 -8.83 6.57
CA ALA A 228 5.97 -10.25 6.69
C ALA A 228 5.23 -10.77 5.46
N THR A 229 4.23 -10.01 4.98
CA THR A 229 3.47 -10.35 3.77
C THR A 229 4.37 -10.34 2.53
N ALA A 230 5.26 -9.36 2.41
CA ALA A 230 6.22 -9.32 1.31
C ALA A 230 7.18 -10.50 1.34
N LEU A 231 7.72 -10.82 2.52
CA LEU A 231 8.63 -11.96 2.69
C LEU A 231 7.93 -13.28 2.37
N GLN A 232 6.68 -13.47 2.82
CA GLN A 232 5.85 -14.63 2.45
C GLN A 232 5.73 -14.75 0.93
N GLN A 233 5.47 -13.65 0.23
CA GLN A 233 5.33 -13.66 -1.23
C GLN A 233 6.63 -14.07 -1.94
N TYR A 234 7.79 -13.67 -1.45
CA TYR A 234 9.09 -14.12 -1.97
C TYR A 234 9.25 -15.64 -1.83
N PHE A 235 8.92 -16.21 -0.67
CA PHE A 235 8.98 -17.67 -0.48
C PHE A 235 8.02 -18.41 -1.42
N LEU A 236 6.77 -17.94 -1.54
CA LEU A 236 5.77 -18.56 -2.42
C LEU A 236 6.16 -18.48 -3.89
N ASN A 237 6.76 -17.37 -4.33
CA ASN A 237 7.24 -17.22 -5.71
C ASN A 237 8.42 -18.14 -6.04
N ASP A 238 9.23 -18.50 -5.04
CA ASP A 238 10.34 -19.46 -5.15
C ASP A 238 9.86 -20.93 -5.01
N GLY A 239 8.57 -21.16 -4.85
CA GLY A 239 7.99 -22.49 -4.67
C GLY A 239 8.15 -23.07 -3.25
N THR A 240 8.58 -22.24 -2.29
CA THR A 240 8.71 -22.62 -0.88
C THR A 240 7.38 -22.41 -0.16
N GLY A 241 6.82 -23.46 0.42
CA GLY A 241 5.60 -23.35 1.23
C GLY A 241 5.83 -22.47 2.46
N CYS A 242 5.08 -21.38 2.56
CA CYS A 242 5.22 -20.38 3.61
C CYS A 242 3.87 -19.98 4.19
N TYR A 243 3.74 -20.04 5.52
CA TYR A 243 2.54 -19.61 6.25
C TYR A 243 2.85 -18.36 7.08
N LEU A 244 1.96 -17.36 7.05
CA LEU A 244 2.03 -16.16 7.88
C LEU A 244 1.08 -16.29 9.07
N LEU A 245 1.64 -16.39 10.27
CA LEU A 245 0.90 -16.47 11.52
C LEU A 245 0.87 -15.11 12.21
N SER A 246 -0.32 -14.64 12.58
CA SER A 246 -0.49 -13.43 13.38
C SER A 246 -0.38 -13.75 14.88
N GLY A 247 0.55 -13.10 15.57
CA GLY A 247 0.64 -13.18 17.01
C GLY A 247 -0.45 -12.41 17.74
N ASP A 248 -1.16 -11.52 17.06
CA ASP A 248 -2.24 -10.72 17.64
C ASP A 248 -3.50 -11.55 17.96
N ASP A 249 -3.55 -12.81 17.51
CA ASP A 249 -4.60 -13.77 17.86
C ASP A 249 -4.37 -14.46 19.24
N TYR A 250 -3.26 -14.17 19.91
CA TYR A 250 -2.84 -14.89 21.15
C TYR A 250 -2.94 -14.12 22.47
N PRO A 251 -3.51 -12.91 22.61
CA PRO A 251 -3.91 -12.40 23.94
C PRO A 251 -4.95 -13.31 24.60
N HIS A 252 -5.01 -13.32 25.92
CA HIS A 252 -6.06 -14.08 26.65
C HIS A 252 -7.47 -13.56 26.41
N ARG A 253 -7.60 -12.29 25.98
CA ARG A 253 -8.86 -11.56 25.81
C ARG A 253 -8.95 -10.94 24.44
N ILE A 254 -10.16 -10.82 23.93
CA ILE A 254 -10.46 -10.02 22.72
C ILE A 254 -9.99 -8.56 22.92
N PRO A 255 -9.70 -7.82 21.81
CA PRO A 255 -9.08 -6.49 21.88
C PRO A 255 -9.80 -5.55 22.85
N LYS A 256 -11.14 -5.46 22.81
CA LYS A 256 -11.95 -4.61 23.67
C LYS A 256 -11.77 -4.94 25.17
N ARG A 257 -11.83 -6.22 25.51
CA ARG A 257 -11.65 -6.68 26.90
C ARG A 257 -10.20 -6.53 27.36
N ASN A 258 -9.27 -6.66 26.45
CA ASN A 258 -7.86 -6.44 26.76
C ASN A 258 -7.58 -4.96 27.07
N ASP A 259 -8.19 -4.04 26.32
CA ASP A 259 -8.08 -2.60 26.59
C ASP A 259 -8.76 -2.20 27.91
N GLU A 260 -9.92 -2.79 28.24
CA GLU A 260 -10.56 -2.61 29.55
C GLU A 260 -9.64 -3.06 30.70
N GLU A 261 -8.97 -4.21 30.55
CA GLU A 261 -8.06 -4.74 31.54
C GLU A 261 -6.78 -3.89 31.67
N ARG A 262 -6.20 -3.43 30.56
CA ARG A 262 -5.07 -2.48 30.55
C ARG A 262 -5.40 -1.21 31.31
N MET A 263 -6.61 -0.66 31.06
CA MET A 263 -7.11 0.53 31.76
C MET A 263 -7.33 0.27 33.26
N ARG A 264 -7.79 -0.92 33.63
CA ARG A 264 -7.93 -1.32 35.03
C ARG A 264 -6.57 -1.36 35.73
N VAL A 265 -5.60 -2.06 35.13
CA VAL A 265 -4.23 -2.14 35.63
C VAL A 265 -3.61 -0.76 35.79
N TYR A 266 -3.78 0.10 34.77
CA TYR A 266 -3.27 1.47 34.84
C TYR A 266 -3.87 2.27 36.00
N LYS A 267 -5.18 2.16 36.23
CA LYS A 267 -5.87 2.86 37.33
C LYS A 267 -5.41 2.35 38.69
N GLU A 268 -5.15 1.05 38.84
CA GLU A 268 -4.78 0.43 40.11
C GLU A 268 -3.30 0.59 40.45
N THR A 269 -2.42 0.56 39.44
CA THR A 269 -0.96 0.43 39.64
C THR A 269 -0.13 1.52 38.94
N GLY A 270 -0.77 2.44 38.23
CA GLY A 270 -0.10 3.49 37.46
C GLY A 270 0.65 3.02 36.24
N GLU A 271 1.52 3.88 35.70
CA GLU A 271 2.29 3.62 34.48
C GLU A 271 3.26 2.44 34.63
N ASP A 272 3.93 2.35 35.78
CA ASP A 272 4.92 1.27 36.02
C ASP A 272 4.23 -0.10 36.11
N GLY A 273 3.06 -0.17 36.73
CA GLY A 273 2.30 -1.41 36.79
C GLY A 273 1.76 -1.82 35.41
N LEU A 274 1.32 -0.86 34.60
CA LEU A 274 0.92 -1.14 33.22
C LEU A 274 2.10 -1.64 32.38
N ARG A 275 3.29 -1.03 32.49
CA ARG A 275 4.51 -1.51 31.83
C ARG A 275 4.85 -2.94 32.22
N GLY A 276 4.66 -3.32 33.50
CA GLY A 276 4.90 -4.67 34.00
C GLY A 276 3.78 -5.67 33.66
N TYR A 277 2.69 -5.22 33.03
CA TYR A 277 1.59 -6.06 32.56
C TYR A 277 1.67 -6.31 31.03
N LEU A 278 1.98 -5.26 30.24
CA LEU A 278 1.98 -5.32 28.79
C LEU A 278 3.00 -6.35 28.26
N GLY A 279 2.54 -7.21 27.35
CA GLY A 279 3.37 -8.22 26.70
C GLY A 279 3.83 -9.36 27.61
N THR A 280 3.30 -9.49 28.83
CA THR A 280 3.61 -10.58 29.77
C THR A 280 2.60 -11.72 29.68
N LYS A 281 2.87 -12.86 30.34
CA LYS A 281 1.95 -14.01 30.47
C LYS A 281 0.59 -13.67 31.10
N LYS A 282 0.45 -12.51 31.71
CA LYS A 282 -0.86 -12.03 32.24
C LYS A 282 -1.78 -11.52 31.15
N GLU A 283 -1.19 -11.02 30.09
CA GLU A 283 -1.89 -10.47 28.92
C GLU A 283 -1.94 -11.47 27.77
N ILE A 284 -0.84 -12.17 27.55
CA ILE A 284 -0.54 -12.99 26.38
C ILE A 284 -0.52 -14.48 26.75
N ASP A 285 -1.13 -15.31 25.92
CA ASP A 285 -1.17 -16.77 26.00
C ASP A 285 0.06 -17.37 25.28
N PHE A 286 1.24 -17.20 25.87
CA PHE A 286 2.47 -17.75 25.32
C PHE A 286 2.47 -19.29 25.26
N ASP A 287 1.78 -19.95 26.17
CA ASP A 287 1.73 -21.41 26.18
C ASP A 287 1.05 -21.92 24.90
N ARG A 288 -0.04 -21.29 24.50
CA ARG A 288 -0.77 -21.66 23.29
C ARG A 288 0.00 -21.44 21.99
N ILE A 289 0.70 -20.30 21.85
CA ILE A 289 1.50 -20.05 20.65
C ILE A 289 2.73 -20.98 20.62
N ASN A 290 3.36 -21.23 21.75
CA ASN A 290 4.48 -22.17 21.85
C ASN A 290 4.07 -23.60 21.46
N GLU A 291 2.84 -24.05 21.80
CA GLU A 291 2.28 -25.33 21.31
C GLU A 291 2.19 -25.38 19.79
N VAL A 292 1.77 -24.30 19.15
CA VAL A 292 1.69 -24.18 17.67
C VAL A 292 3.08 -24.28 17.05
N LEU A 293 4.06 -23.53 17.59
CA LEU A 293 5.43 -23.54 17.06
C LEU A 293 6.09 -24.90 17.26
N ALA A 294 5.88 -25.56 18.42
CA ALA A 294 6.38 -26.91 18.67
C ALA A 294 5.75 -27.94 17.69
N ALA A 295 4.44 -27.90 17.50
CA ALA A 295 3.74 -28.76 16.56
C ALA A 295 4.25 -28.60 15.13
N PHE A 296 4.56 -27.36 14.72
CA PHE A 296 5.16 -27.07 13.41
C PHE A 296 6.56 -27.72 13.29
N HIS A 297 7.43 -27.56 14.28
CA HIS A 297 8.77 -28.18 14.29
C HIS A 297 8.73 -29.72 14.35
N GLU A 298 7.74 -30.29 15.04
CA GLU A 298 7.49 -31.74 15.05
C GLU A 298 7.06 -32.31 13.69
N GLY A 299 6.77 -31.45 12.73
CA GLY A 299 6.36 -31.88 11.38
C GLY A 299 4.89 -32.25 11.26
N LYS A 300 4.01 -31.78 12.15
CA LYS A 300 2.57 -32.03 12.04
C LYS A 300 2.00 -31.38 10.80
N ASP A 301 1.23 -32.15 10.03
CA ASP A 301 0.57 -31.65 8.81
C ASP A 301 -0.70 -30.88 9.10
N THR A 302 -1.33 -31.08 10.26
CA THR A 302 -2.50 -30.33 10.69
C THR A 302 -2.22 -29.73 12.06
N ILE A 303 -2.42 -28.43 12.19
CA ILE A 303 -2.20 -27.68 13.43
C ILE A 303 -3.44 -26.83 13.69
N THR A 304 -3.94 -26.86 14.93
CA THR A 304 -5.07 -26.03 15.34
C THR A 304 -4.59 -24.62 15.67
N LEU A 305 -4.98 -23.65 14.86
CA LEU A 305 -4.72 -22.23 15.09
C LEU A 305 -5.88 -21.57 15.83
N ARG A 306 -5.54 -20.51 16.56
CA ARG A 306 -6.52 -19.66 17.23
C ARG A 306 -6.81 -18.44 16.35
N HIS A 307 -8.05 -18.02 16.30
CA HIS A 307 -8.51 -16.79 15.68
C HIS A 307 -9.21 -15.90 16.72
N MET A 308 -8.79 -14.66 16.78
CA MET A 308 -9.30 -13.65 17.70
C MET A 308 -10.27 -12.72 16.98
N GLY A 309 -11.56 -12.79 17.33
CA GLY A 309 -12.56 -11.83 16.86
C GLY A 309 -12.54 -10.52 17.65
N ARG A 310 -13.48 -9.65 17.36
CA ARG A 310 -13.61 -8.32 18.00
C ARG A 310 -14.66 -8.28 19.09
N GLU A 311 -15.62 -9.19 19.05
CA GLU A 311 -16.77 -9.24 19.98
C GLU A 311 -16.65 -10.42 20.96
N ASP A 312 -17.36 -10.31 22.10
CA ASP A 312 -17.38 -11.36 23.11
C ASP A 312 -17.91 -12.69 22.51
N GLY A 313 -17.16 -13.77 22.71
CA GLY A 313 -17.47 -15.10 22.16
C GLY A 313 -16.92 -15.41 20.78
N GLU A 314 -16.21 -14.49 20.14
CA GLU A 314 -15.59 -14.68 18.83
C GLU A 314 -14.14 -15.19 18.90
N ILE A 315 -13.76 -15.89 19.94
CA ILE A 315 -12.52 -16.63 19.98
C ILE A 315 -12.81 -18.03 19.43
N SER A 316 -12.25 -18.35 18.29
CA SER A 316 -12.41 -19.63 17.62
C SER A 316 -11.08 -20.36 17.45
N SER A 317 -11.14 -21.62 17.08
CA SER A 317 -9.97 -22.42 16.71
C SER A 317 -10.30 -23.14 15.41
N GLU A 318 -9.34 -23.18 14.48
CA GLU A 318 -9.49 -23.81 13.19
C GLU A 318 -8.31 -24.77 12.93
N GLU A 319 -8.60 -25.95 12.41
CA GLU A 319 -7.58 -26.86 11.91
C GLU A 319 -7.04 -26.35 10.56
N THR A 320 -5.77 -26.06 10.52
CA THR A 320 -5.08 -25.52 9.35
C THR A 320 -4.10 -26.53 8.79
N ASP A 321 -4.11 -26.73 7.48
CA ASP A 321 -3.21 -27.63 6.77
C ASP A 321 -1.81 -26.99 6.62
N PHE A 322 -0.81 -27.65 7.17
CA PHE A 322 0.61 -27.32 7.07
C PHE A 322 1.39 -28.31 6.21
N SER A 323 0.69 -29.20 5.49
CA SER A 323 1.35 -30.08 4.52
C SER A 323 2.05 -29.25 3.45
N GLY A 324 3.34 -29.49 3.22
CA GLY A 324 4.13 -28.70 2.28
C GLY A 324 4.57 -27.30 2.76
N ILE A 325 4.25 -26.90 3.99
CA ILE A 325 4.76 -25.66 4.58
C ILE A 325 6.10 -25.94 5.28
N SER A 326 7.14 -25.26 4.82
CA SER A 326 8.50 -25.36 5.39
C SER A 326 8.93 -24.09 6.14
N VAL A 327 8.27 -22.95 5.89
CA VAL A 327 8.55 -21.69 6.57
C VAL A 327 7.29 -21.17 7.26
N LEU A 328 7.40 -20.88 8.56
CA LEU A 328 6.38 -20.19 9.34
C LEU A 328 6.89 -18.80 9.69
N LEU A 329 6.24 -17.76 9.20
CA LEU A 329 6.51 -16.38 9.57
C LEU A 329 5.56 -15.98 10.70
N LEU A 330 6.11 -15.66 11.87
CA LEU A 330 5.36 -15.12 12.99
C LEU A 330 5.47 -13.59 12.99
N GLU A 331 4.38 -12.91 12.67
CA GLU A 331 4.30 -11.45 12.73
C GLU A 331 3.66 -11.04 14.06
N TRP A 332 4.42 -10.31 14.89
CA TRP A 332 3.93 -9.97 16.21
C TRP A 332 4.70 -8.81 16.88
N THR A 333 4.00 -8.06 17.74
CA THR A 333 4.64 -7.02 18.57
C THR A 333 5.54 -7.65 19.64
N HIS A 334 5.17 -8.81 20.18
CA HIS A 334 5.85 -9.51 21.26
C HIS A 334 6.72 -10.68 20.78
N GLY A 335 7.00 -10.78 19.48
CA GLY A 335 7.76 -11.87 18.88
C GLY A 335 9.24 -11.96 19.28
N GLY A 336 9.76 -10.99 20.05
CA GLY A 336 11.09 -11.02 20.68
C GLY A 336 11.06 -11.29 22.19
N SER A 337 9.93 -11.78 22.74
CA SER A 337 9.82 -12.10 24.18
C SER A 337 10.61 -13.36 24.56
N ASP A 338 11.23 -13.34 25.74
CA ASP A 338 11.91 -14.53 26.31
C ASP A 338 10.93 -15.67 26.63
N ASP A 339 9.64 -15.39 26.73
CA ASP A 339 8.58 -16.39 26.94
C ASP A 339 8.14 -17.12 25.66
N LEU A 340 8.61 -16.64 24.48
CA LEU A 340 8.35 -17.26 23.19
C LEU A 340 9.47 -18.26 22.87
N HIS A 341 9.09 -19.51 22.62
CA HIS A 341 10.01 -20.60 22.33
C HIS A 341 9.79 -21.15 20.92
N GLY A 342 10.81 -21.74 20.31
CA GLY A 342 10.71 -22.36 18.99
C GLY A 342 10.79 -21.37 17.82
N VAL A 343 11.38 -20.21 17.99
CA VAL A 343 11.83 -19.31 16.91
C VAL A 343 13.28 -19.66 16.57
N ASP A 344 13.59 -19.69 15.25
CA ASP A 344 14.91 -20.10 14.72
C ASP A 344 15.91 -18.96 14.52
#